data_41331ec2475b1d9324af48e6623f7ef8
#
_entry.id   41331ec2475b1d9324af48e6623f7ef8
#
_cell.length_a   1.000
_cell.length_b   1.000
_cell.length_c   1.000
_cell.angle_alpha   90.00
_cell.angle_beta   90.00
_cell.angle_gamma   90.00
#
_symmetry.space_group_name_H-M   'P 1'
#
loop_
_entity.id
_entity.type
_entity.pdbx_description
1 polymer ?
#
loop_
_entity_poly.entity_id
_entity_poly.type
_entity_poly.pdbx_seq_one_letter_code
_entity_poly.pdbx_strand_id
1 'polypeptide(L)'
;MRVQVPPRVQIQNEKQNENEACSSEFSSFFTLTLFNFDSIKMKFEFQNLSVYKKAKIFHQSTKSIVNEKSLKNYEKDQLSRTSFSIVLNIAEGSGRFSKSDRRNFFVITRSSVFECVSILDVLKDNNIISQEEFESLENQADELSRILYAMIKNLSEA
;
A
#
# COMPACT_ATOMS: atom_id res chain seq x y z
N MET A 1 -4.96 7.65 -79.47
CA MET A 1 -4.45 7.12 -78.21
C MET A 1 -5.27 7.69 -77.06
N ARG A 2 -6.14 6.86 -76.43
CA ARG A 2 -6.93 7.27 -75.26
C ARG A 2 -6.17 6.82 -74.01
N VAL A 3 -5.74 7.74 -73.20
CA VAL A 3 -5.15 7.46 -71.91
C VAL A 3 -6.31 7.19 -70.93
N GLN A 4 -6.41 5.95 -70.40
CA GLN A 4 -7.33 5.62 -69.32
C GLN A 4 -6.75 6.12 -68.00
N VAL A 5 -7.45 7.01 -67.33
CA VAL A 5 -7.14 7.44 -65.97
C VAL A 5 -7.79 6.41 -65.00
N PRO A 6 -7.06 5.82 -64.06
CA PRO A 6 -7.64 4.91 -63.09
C PRO A 6 -8.60 5.65 -62.17
N PRO A 7 -9.71 5.08 -61.75
CA PRO A 7 -10.72 5.78 -60.99
C PRO A 7 -10.24 6.02 -59.52
N ARG A 8 -10.09 7.29 -59.21
CA ARG A 8 -9.76 7.78 -57.83
C ARG A 8 -10.77 7.36 -56.76
N VAL A 9 -11.93 6.86 -57.17
CA VAL A 9 -13.04 6.51 -56.29
C VAL A 9 -12.83 5.16 -55.56
N GLN A 10 -12.12 4.21 -56.16
CA GLN A 10 -11.88 2.89 -55.52
C GLN A 10 -10.91 2.96 -54.31
N ILE A 11 -9.90 3.83 -54.36
CA ILE A 11 -8.92 3.96 -53.28
C ILE A 11 -9.53 4.64 -52.02
N GLN A 12 -10.54 5.50 -52.22
CA GLN A 12 -11.22 6.16 -51.08
C GLN A 12 -12.17 5.21 -50.34
N ASN A 13 -12.82 4.29 -51.04
CA ASN A 13 -13.75 3.32 -50.45
C ASN A 13 -13.01 2.23 -49.64
N GLU A 14 -11.82 1.79 -50.08
CA GLU A 14 -11.02 0.83 -49.32
C GLU A 14 -10.46 1.45 -48.01
N LYS A 15 -10.00 2.72 -48.04
CA LYS A 15 -9.55 3.42 -46.81
C LYS A 15 -10.67 3.75 -45.82
N GLN A 16 -11.90 3.96 -46.31
CA GLN A 16 -13.04 4.17 -45.42
C GLN A 16 -13.47 2.87 -44.74
N ASN A 17 -13.47 1.74 -45.48
CA ASN A 17 -13.82 0.43 -44.91
C ASN A 17 -12.77 -0.05 -43.89
N GLU A 18 -11.48 0.19 -44.09
CA GLU A 18 -10.43 -0.15 -43.11
C GLU A 18 -10.53 0.70 -41.83
N ASN A 19 -10.88 1.99 -41.95
CA ASN A 19 -11.06 2.87 -40.80
C ASN A 19 -12.35 2.55 -40.00
N GLU A 20 -13.43 2.15 -40.67
CA GLU A 20 -14.67 1.72 -39.99
C GLU A 20 -14.53 0.35 -39.33
N ALA A 21 -13.82 -0.59 -39.94
CA ALA A 21 -13.51 -1.90 -39.34
C ALA A 21 -12.61 -1.73 -38.10
N CYS A 22 -11.56 -0.92 -38.19
CA CYS A 22 -10.65 -0.65 -37.07
C CYS A 22 -11.36 0.08 -35.92
N SER A 23 -12.26 1.01 -36.21
CA SER A 23 -13.01 1.75 -35.18
C SER A 23 -14.07 0.86 -34.51
N SER A 24 -14.68 -0.07 -35.23
CA SER A 24 -15.68 -1.00 -34.66
C SER A 24 -15.04 -2.07 -33.78
N GLU A 25 -13.88 -2.61 -34.16
CA GLU A 25 -13.12 -3.57 -33.34
C GLU A 25 -12.57 -2.92 -32.07
N PHE A 26 -12.04 -1.68 -32.17
CA PHE A 26 -11.54 -0.94 -31.02
C PHE A 26 -12.66 -0.57 -30.06
N SER A 27 -13.83 -0.15 -30.58
CA SER A 27 -15.01 0.13 -29.76
C SER A 27 -15.56 -1.11 -29.09
N SER A 28 -15.60 -2.26 -29.78
CA SER A 28 -16.02 -3.54 -29.22
C SER A 28 -15.08 -4.04 -28.14
N PHE A 29 -13.77 -3.94 -28.37
CA PHE A 29 -12.75 -4.31 -27.38
C PHE A 29 -12.81 -3.43 -26.14
N PHE A 30 -12.98 -2.10 -26.32
CA PHE A 30 -13.13 -1.15 -25.24
C PHE A 30 -14.42 -1.37 -24.44
N THR A 31 -15.52 -1.67 -25.09
CA THR A 31 -16.80 -1.98 -24.45
C THR A 31 -16.74 -3.32 -23.68
N LEU A 32 -16.07 -4.34 -24.22
CA LEU A 32 -15.88 -5.63 -23.56
C LEU A 32 -14.99 -5.49 -22.30
N THR A 33 -13.96 -4.65 -22.40
CA THR A 33 -13.04 -4.37 -21.28
C THR A 33 -13.74 -3.58 -20.17
N LEU A 34 -14.61 -2.61 -20.51
CA LEU A 34 -15.40 -1.87 -19.54
C LEU A 34 -16.48 -2.74 -18.88
N PHE A 35 -17.11 -3.64 -19.63
CA PHE A 35 -18.16 -4.52 -19.10
C PHE A 35 -17.64 -5.52 -18.06
N ASN A 36 -16.39 -5.98 -18.20
CA ASN A 36 -15.75 -6.85 -17.22
C ASN A 36 -15.18 -6.10 -16.01
N PHE A 37 -14.92 -4.80 -16.11
CA PHE A 37 -14.33 -4.04 -15.01
C PHE A 37 -15.31 -3.84 -13.84
N ASP A 38 -16.60 -3.62 -14.10
CA ASP A 38 -17.64 -3.49 -13.07
C ASP A 38 -17.90 -4.80 -12.30
N SER A 39 -17.49 -5.95 -12.85
CA SER A 39 -17.62 -7.25 -12.21
C SER A 39 -16.43 -7.59 -11.30
N ILE A 40 -15.31 -6.87 -11.42
CA ILE A 40 -14.13 -7.05 -10.56
C ILE A 40 -14.31 -6.20 -9.30
N LYS A 41 -14.97 -6.79 -8.30
CA LYS A 41 -15.08 -6.18 -6.96
C LYS A 41 -13.71 -6.22 -6.28
N MET A 42 -12.85 -5.25 -6.63
CA MET A 42 -11.53 -5.10 -6.03
C MET A 42 -11.68 -4.69 -4.57
N LYS A 43 -11.58 -5.64 -3.67
CA LYS A 43 -11.41 -5.35 -2.25
C LYS A 43 -9.91 -5.17 -1.97
N PHE A 44 -9.60 -4.19 -1.16
CA PHE A 44 -8.24 -4.01 -0.64
C PHE A 44 -7.96 -5.10 0.40
N GLU A 45 -7.42 -6.24 -0.04
CA GLU A 45 -7.23 -7.45 0.77
C GLU A 45 -6.33 -7.22 1.99
N PHE A 46 -5.41 -6.25 1.92
CA PHE A 46 -4.56 -5.90 3.06
C PHE A 46 -5.37 -5.51 4.31
N GLN A 47 -6.60 -4.97 4.14
CA GLN A 47 -7.47 -4.61 5.26
C GLN A 47 -7.89 -5.82 6.11
N ASN A 48 -7.85 -7.03 5.54
CA ASN A 48 -8.17 -8.28 6.23
C ASN A 48 -6.97 -8.87 6.97
N LEU A 49 -5.74 -8.44 6.66
CA LEU A 49 -4.53 -8.93 7.30
C LEU A 49 -4.54 -8.62 8.80
N SER A 50 -4.25 -9.65 9.61
CA SER A 50 -4.16 -9.49 11.07
C SER A 50 -3.10 -8.48 11.47
N VAL A 51 -1.94 -8.48 10.80
CA VAL A 51 -0.84 -7.52 11.03
C VAL A 51 -1.29 -6.08 10.77
N TYR A 52 -2.08 -5.83 9.73
CA TYR A 52 -2.61 -4.50 9.42
C TYR A 52 -3.58 -4.01 10.50
N LYS A 53 -4.48 -4.89 10.94
CA LYS A 53 -5.43 -4.57 12.03
C LYS A 53 -4.70 -4.24 13.33
N LYS A 54 -3.69 -5.04 13.69
CA LYS A 54 -2.83 -4.80 14.87
C LYS A 54 -2.02 -3.52 14.75
N ALA A 55 -1.46 -3.22 13.58
CA ALA A 55 -0.75 -1.97 13.32
C ALA A 55 -1.64 -0.74 13.52
N LYS A 56 -2.91 -0.80 13.12
CA LYS A 56 -3.87 0.29 13.38
C LYS A 56 -4.14 0.47 14.87
N ILE A 57 -4.29 -0.62 15.63
CA ILE A 57 -4.48 -0.57 17.08
C ILE A 57 -3.25 0.06 17.73
N PHE A 58 -2.05 -0.39 17.40
CA PHE A 58 -0.80 0.18 17.91
C PHE A 58 -0.67 1.67 17.60
N HIS A 59 -0.99 2.09 16.36
CA HIS A 59 -1.00 3.50 15.99
C HIS A 59 -2.02 4.31 16.80
N GLN A 60 -3.20 3.77 17.07
CA GLN A 60 -4.20 4.43 17.91
C GLN A 60 -3.71 4.57 19.35
N SER A 61 -3.12 3.53 19.92
CA SER A 61 -2.55 3.57 21.27
C SER A 61 -1.41 4.60 21.39
N THR A 62 -0.50 4.66 20.41
CA THR A 62 0.55 5.70 20.38
C THR A 62 -0.02 7.10 20.20
N LYS A 63 -1.10 7.26 19.43
CA LYS A 63 -1.78 8.54 19.25
C LYS A 63 -2.44 9.04 20.53
N SER A 64 -2.98 8.15 21.38
CA SER A 64 -3.47 8.55 22.72
C SER A 64 -2.33 9.15 23.56
N ILE A 65 -1.16 8.52 23.60
CA ILE A 65 0.01 9.07 24.29
C ILE A 65 0.37 10.47 23.76
N VAL A 66 0.40 10.66 22.43
CA VAL A 66 0.70 11.96 21.81
C VAL A 66 -0.29 13.05 22.21
N ASN A 67 -1.56 12.71 22.36
CA ASN A 67 -2.63 13.66 22.69
C ASN A 67 -2.74 13.96 24.19
N GLU A 68 -2.50 12.97 25.04
CA GLU A 68 -2.77 13.04 26.48
C GLU A 68 -1.53 13.50 27.27
N LYS A 69 -0.32 13.24 26.76
CA LYS A 69 0.91 13.55 27.47
C LYS A 69 1.56 14.85 27.00
N SER A 70 2.32 15.48 27.90
CA SER A 70 3.05 16.72 27.63
C SER A 70 4.37 16.42 26.92
N LEU A 71 4.30 16.03 25.64
CA LEU A 71 5.48 15.80 24.81
C LEU A 71 5.96 17.09 24.15
N LYS A 72 7.26 17.16 23.84
CA LYS A 72 7.82 18.20 22.98
C LYS A 72 7.37 17.99 21.52
N ASN A 73 7.33 19.06 20.75
CA ASN A 73 6.84 19.00 19.36
C ASN A 73 7.55 17.95 18.50
N TYR A 74 8.88 17.83 18.61
CA TYR A 74 9.64 16.84 17.86
C TYR A 74 9.32 15.39 18.28
N GLU A 75 9.04 15.14 19.57
CA GLU A 75 8.64 13.82 20.08
C GLU A 75 7.26 13.43 19.56
N LYS A 76 6.30 14.38 19.59
CA LYS A 76 4.96 14.21 19.01
C LYS A 76 5.01 13.87 17.53
N ASP A 77 5.78 14.68 16.79
CA ASP A 77 5.89 14.52 15.33
C ASP A 77 6.55 13.19 14.99
N GLN A 78 7.65 12.84 15.62
CA GLN A 78 8.39 11.61 15.35
C GLN A 78 7.56 10.37 15.69
N LEU A 79 6.96 10.30 16.89
CA LEU A 79 6.14 9.15 17.29
C LEU A 79 4.91 8.99 16.39
N SER A 80 4.25 10.10 16.03
CA SER A 80 3.09 10.07 15.13
C SER A 80 3.46 9.59 13.73
N ARG A 81 4.54 10.11 13.15
CA ARG A 81 5.00 9.75 11.80
C ARG A 81 5.46 8.31 11.73
N THR A 82 6.25 7.86 12.71
CA THR A 82 6.80 6.50 12.73
C THR A 82 5.71 5.46 12.96
N SER A 83 4.78 5.69 13.90
CA SER A 83 3.66 4.76 14.11
C SER A 83 2.70 4.70 12.90
N PHE A 84 2.47 5.81 12.22
CA PHE A 84 1.67 5.84 11.00
C PHE A 84 2.38 5.15 9.82
N SER A 85 3.71 5.31 9.72
CA SER A 85 4.56 4.63 8.73
C SER A 85 4.39 3.10 8.78
N ILE A 86 4.23 2.50 9.97
CA ILE A 86 3.98 1.06 10.13
C ILE A 86 2.72 0.63 9.35
N VAL A 87 1.63 1.37 9.54
CA VAL A 87 0.34 1.09 8.89
C VAL A 87 0.45 1.21 7.37
N LEU A 88 1.06 2.31 6.88
CA LEU A 88 1.19 2.58 5.46
C LEU A 88 2.08 1.57 4.74
N ASN A 89 3.24 1.23 5.31
CA ASN A 89 4.17 0.29 4.68
C ASN A 89 3.61 -1.14 4.62
N ILE A 90 2.76 -1.58 5.57
CA ILE A 90 2.06 -2.86 5.46
C ILE A 90 1.10 -2.84 4.27
N ALA A 91 0.32 -1.78 4.11
CA ALA A 91 -0.62 -1.66 3.00
C ALA A 91 0.12 -1.61 1.65
N GLU A 92 1.16 -0.80 1.54
CA GLU A 92 1.95 -0.64 0.33
C GLU A 92 2.70 -1.93 -0.03
N GLY A 93 3.35 -2.58 0.93
CA GLY A 93 4.02 -3.86 0.73
C GLY A 93 3.07 -4.95 0.26
N SER A 94 1.83 -4.96 0.78
CA SER A 94 0.80 -5.92 0.37
C SER A 94 0.35 -5.73 -1.08
N GLY A 95 0.44 -4.50 -1.62
CA GLY A 95 0.12 -4.17 -3.02
C GLY A 95 1.26 -4.44 -4.01
N ARG A 96 2.46 -4.79 -3.57
CA ARG A 96 3.61 -5.02 -4.46
C ARG A 96 3.53 -6.40 -5.11
N PHE A 97 3.85 -6.46 -6.41
CA PHE A 97 3.82 -7.71 -7.18
C PHE A 97 5.02 -8.60 -6.87
N SER A 98 6.23 -8.02 -6.78
CA SER A 98 7.44 -8.82 -6.53
C SER A 98 7.57 -9.18 -5.06
N LYS A 99 8.03 -10.42 -4.78
CA LYS A 99 8.32 -10.89 -3.43
C LYS A 99 9.42 -10.04 -2.76
N SER A 100 10.43 -9.66 -3.51
CA SER A 100 11.54 -8.84 -3.03
C SER A 100 11.06 -7.46 -2.57
N ASP A 101 10.23 -6.77 -3.38
CA ASP A 101 9.69 -5.47 -3.00
C ASP A 101 8.79 -5.58 -1.78
N ARG A 102 7.92 -6.58 -1.75
CA ARG A 102 7.04 -6.87 -0.59
C ARG A 102 7.86 -7.07 0.68
N ARG A 103 8.92 -7.87 0.58
CA ARG A 103 9.85 -8.11 1.69
C ARG A 103 10.50 -6.81 2.18
N ASN A 104 10.97 -5.95 1.26
CA ASN A 104 11.61 -4.68 1.61
C ASN A 104 10.67 -3.77 2.41
N PHE A 105 9.40 -3.65 2.01
CA PHE A 105 8.41 -2.88 2.77
C PHE A 105 8.20 -3.43 4.18
N PHE A 106 8.15 -4.75 4.35
CA PHE A 106 8.00 -5.36 5.67
C PHE A 106 9.25 -5.21 6.54
N VAL A 107 10.45 -5.16 5.96
CA VAL A 107 11.71 -4.81 6.66
C VAL A 107 11.65 -3.37 7.16
N ILE A 108 11.26 -2.41 6.31
CA ILE A 108 11.08 -1.01 6.68
C ILE A 108 10.02 -0.88 7.78
N THR A 109 8.90 -1.59 7.65
CA THR A 109 7.85 -1.60 8.68
C THR A 109 8.40 -2.06 10.03
N ARG A 110 9.17 -3.16 10.04
CA ARG A 110 9.75 -3.69 11.28
C ARG A 110 10.76 -2.72 11.91
N SER A 111 11.54 -2.01 11.10
CA SER A 111 12.43 -0.95 11.59
C SER A 111 11.65 0.20 12.22
N SER A 112 10.51 0.60 11.64
CA SER A 112 9.63 1.61 12.24
C SER A 112 9.02 1.14 13.58
N VAL A 113 8.74 -0.15 13.76
CA VAL A 113 8.31 -0.68 15.07
C VAL A 113 9.41 -0.49 16.11
N PHE A 114 10.66 -0.82 15.80
CA PHE A 114 11.79 -0.61 16.74
C PHE A 114 12.01 0.86 17.07
N GLU A 115 11.85 1.74 16.09
CA GLU A 115 11.96 3.18 16.31
C GLU A 115 10.86 3.68 17.27
N CYS A 116 9.60 3.23 17.10
CA CYS A 116 8.54 3.56 18.05
C CYS A 116 8.87 3.11 19.47
N VAL A 117 9.33 1.86 19.64
CA VAL A 117 9.71 1.34 20.97
C VAL A 117 10.82 2.17 21.58
N SER A 118 11.83 2.56 20.80
CA SER A 118 12.93 3.40 21.29
C SER A 118 12.45 4.78 21.75
N ILE A 119 11.50 5.40 21.05
CA ILE A 119 10.91 6.66 21.47
C ILE A 119 10.14 6.48 22.77
N LEU A 120 9.31 5.44 22.88
CA LEU A 120 8.52 5.13 24.07
C LEU A 120 9.40 4.85 25.28
N ASP A 121 10.52 4.16 25.11
CA ASP A 121 11.51 3.88 26.17
C ASP A 121 12.10 5.18 26.72
N VAL A 122 12.50 6.11 25.84
CA VAL A 122 12.95 7.45 26.23
C VAL A 122 11.86 8.24 26.97
N LEU A 123 10.61 8.15 26.52
CA LEU A 123 9.49 8.83 27.19
C LEU A 123 9.25 8.27 28.60
N LYS A 124 9.40 6.95 28.78
CA LYS A 124 9.34 6.28 30.08
C LYS A 124 10.47 6.76 30.99
N ASP A 125 11.72 6.77 30.51
CA ASP A 125 12.88 7.20 31.29
C ASP A 125 12.78 8.68 31.74
N ASN A 126 12.11 9.50 30.93
CA ASN A 126 11.78 10.88 31.27
C ASN A 126 10.54 11.03 32.18
N ASN A 127 9.93 9.92 32.64
CA ASN A 127 8.70 9.89 33.44
C ASN A 127 7.49 10.59 32.75
N ILE A 128 7.44 10.63 31.42
CA ILE A 128 6.34 11.19 30.65
C ILE A 128 5.22 10.16 30.53
N ILE A 129 5.57 8.88 30.38
CA ILE A 129 4.65 7.74 30.41
C ILE A 129 5.01 6.81 31.58
N SER A 130 4.02 6.09 32.11
CA SER A 130 4.25 5.13 33.19
C SER A 130 4.89 3.83 32.67
N GLN A 131 5.38 3.00 33.59
CA GLN A 131 5.92 1.68 33.26
C GLN A 131 4.83 0.79 32.64
N GLU A 132 3.60 0.85 33.16
CA GLU A 132 2.46 0.06 32.66
C GLU A 132 2.05 0.50 31.26
N GLU A 133 2.05 1.83 30.99
CA GLU A 133 1.80 2.35 29.64
C GLU A 133 2.86 1.87 28.64
N PHE A 134 4.11 1.92 29.03
CA PHE A 134 5.23 1.42 28.21
C PHE A 134 5.08 -0.07 27.94
N GLU A 135 4.91 -0.92 28.96
CA GLU A 135 4.75 -2.38 28.80
C GLU A 135 3.58 -2.75 27.90
N SER A 136 2.46 -2.05 28.03
CA SER A 136 1.30 -2.27 27.16
C SER A 136 1.62 -2.01 25.69
N LEU A 137 2.33 -0.94 25.37
CA LEU A 137 2.74 -0.59 24.01
C LEU A 137 3.87 -1.48 23.50
N GLU A 138 4.82 -1.84 24.34
CA GLU A 138 5.91 -2.75 24.03
C GLU A 138 5.36 -4.14 23.64
N ASN A 139 4.38 -4.68 24.37
CA ASN A 139 3.74 -5.95 24.05
C ASN A 139 3.06 -5.92 22.68
N GLN A 140 2.38 -4.82 22.34
CA GLN A 140 1.76 -4.64 21.00
C GLN A 140 2.83 -4.58 19.91
N ALA A 141 3.93 -3.87 20.15
CA ALA A 141 5.05 -3.73 19.22
C ALA A 141 5.78 -5.08 19.01
N ASP A 142 6.00 -5.84 20.08
CA ASP A 142 6.62 -7.16 20.01
C ASP A 142 5.78 -8.14 19.17
N GLU A 143 4.47 -8.16 19.38
CA GLU A 143 3.57 -8.97 18.56
C GLU A 143 3.65 -8.60 17.07
N LEU A 144 3.64 -7.29 16.74
CA LEU A 144 3.82 -6.81 15.38
C LEU A 144 5.17 -7.24 14.80
N SER A 145 6.24 -7.08 15.57
CA SER A 145 7.61 -7.44 15.16
C SER A 145 7.74 -8.93 14.84
N ARG A 146 7.12 -9.81 15.65
CA ARG A 146 7.12 -11.27 15.42
C ARG A 146 6.35 -11.64 14.14
N ILE A 147 5.18 -11.05 13.91
CA ILE A 147 4.40 -11.32 12.69
C ILE A 147 5.18 -10.85 11.46
N LEU A 148 5.73 -9.63 11.50
CA LEU A 148 6.52 -9.07 10.40
C LEU A 148 7.76 -9.92 10.12
N TYR A 149 8.45 -10.40 11.15
CA TYR A 149 9.60 -11.30 10.98
C TYR A 149 9.22 -12.60 10.26
N ALA A 150 8.11 -13.23 10.63
CA ALA A 150 7.62 -14.43 9.95
C ALA A 150 7.27 -14.15 8.49
N MET A 151 6.62 -13.00 8.20
CA MET A 151 6.29 -12.59 6.83
C MET A 151 7.56 -12.35 5.98
N ILE A 152 8.57 -11.69 6.55
CA ILE A 152 9.87 -11.42 5.89
C ILE A 152 10.58 -12.75 5.59
N LYS A 153 10.62 -13.67 6.56
CA LYS A 153 11.25 -14.98 6.41
C LYS A 153 10.60 -15.79 5.29
N ASN A 154 9.28 -15.90 5.29
CA ASN A 154 8.53 -16.60 4.25
C ASN A 154 8.76 -16.06 2.84
N LEU A 155 8.99 -14.74 2.70
CA LEU A 155 9.31 -14.12 1.41
C LEU A 155 10.78 -14.29 1.00
N SER A 156 11.66 -14.70 1.90
CA SER A 156 13.08 -14.92 1.65
C SER A 156 13.38 -16.36 1.24
N GLU A 157 12.56 -17.33 1.70
CA GLU A 157 12.75 -18.78 1.48
C GLU A 157 11.99 -19.30 0.23
N ALA A 158 11.21 -18.44 -0.42
CA ALA A 158 10.39 -18.75 -1.59
C ALA A 158 10.92 -18.10 -2.86
#